data_38195581a49da0dd7ecede6f17f7919c
#
_entry.id   38195581a49da0dd7ecede6f17f7919c
#
_cell.length_a   1.000
_cell.length_b   1.000
_cell.length_c   1.000
_cell.angle_alpha   90.00
_cell.angle_beta   90.00
_cell.angle_gamma   90.00
#
_symmetry.space_group_name_H-M   'P 1'
#
loop_
_entity.id
_entity.type
_entity.pdbx_description
1 polymer ?
#
loop_
_entity_poly.entity_id
_entity_poly.type
_entity_poly.pdbx_seq_one_letter_code
_entity_poly.pdbx_strand_id
1 'polypeptide(L)' 'MNLSPRFTRIIEETFGHEGSVWLNHLPELISECERLWAVEAGHPFATLSYNYVAPATAYDGKEFVLKIGVPRSEL' A
#
# COMPACT_ATOMS: atom_id res chain seq x y z
N MET A 1 -11.54 1.77 -1.87
CA MET A 1 -10.59 1.11 -0.94
C MET A 1 -10.79 1.64 0.47
N ASN A 2 -10.88 0.74 1.41
CA ASN A 2 -11.12 1.12 2.81
C ASN A 2 -9.84 1.02 3.61
N LEU A 3 -9.17 2.14 3.80
CA LEU A 3 -8.01 2.20 4.67
C LEU A 3 -8.46 2.62 6.05
N SER A 4 -7.77 2.14 7.08
CA SER A 4 -8.13 2.52 8.42
C SER A 4 -7.85 4.01 8.61
N PRO A 5 -8.73 4.74 9.35
CA PRO A 5 -8.48 6.15 9.60
C PRO A 5 -7.16 6.40 10.31
N ARG A 6 -6.74 5.47 11.14
CA ARG A 6 -5.48 5.59 11.86
C ARG A 6 -4.28 5.54 10.90
N PHE A 7 -4.32 4.63 9.94
CA PHE A 7 -3.26 4.54 8.94
C PHE A 7 -3.20 5.83 8.11
N THR A 8 -4.36 6.31 7.67
CA THR A 8 -4.44 7.53 6.87
C THR A 8 -3.86 8.71 7.64
N ARG A 9 -4.21 8.83 8.92
CA ARG A 9 -3.72 9.92 9.74
C ARG A 9 -2.21 9.84 9.93
N ILE A 10 -1.67 8.66 10.18
CA ILE A 10 -0.24 8.49 10.37
C ILE A 10 0.53 8.90 9.11
N ILE A 11 0.03 8.49 7.95
CA ILE A 11 0.67 8.83 6.69
C ILE A 11 0.66 10.34 6.47
N GLU A 12 -0.47 10.99 6.71
CA GLU A 12 -0.58 12.43 6.50
C GLU A 12 0.26 13.22 7.49
N GLU A 13 0.31 12.77 8.75
CA GLU A 13 1.11 13.46 9.74
C GLU A 13 2.60 13.29 9.51
N THR A 14 3.00 12.12 9.02
CA THR A 14 4.41 11.82 8.83
C THR A 14 4.96 12.43 7.55
N PHE A 15 4.19 12.36 6.46
CA PHE A 15 4.68 12.75 5.13
C PHE A 15 4.01 13.99 4.57
N GLY A 16 3.00 14.55 5.26
CA GLY A 16 2.35 15.77 4.82
C GLY A 16 1.70 15.62 3.45
N HIS A 17 1.93 16.61 2.59
CA HIS A 17 1.32 16.63 1.27
C HIS A 17 1.68 15.42 0.43
N GLU A 18 2.93 14.98 0.51
CA GLU A 18 3.35 13.81 -0.25
C GLU A 18 2.59 12.57 0.19
N GLY A 19 2.29 12.48 1.49
CA GLY A 19 1.48 11.38 1.99
C GLY A 19 0.07 11.40 1.44
N SER A 20 -0.53 12.59 1.39
CA SER A 20 -1.88 12.73 0.85
C SER A 20 -1.96 12.36 -0.62
N VAL A 21 -0.97 12.78 -1.40
CA VAL A 21 -0.91 12.44 -2.82
C VAL A 21 -0.77 10.93 -2.98
N TRP A 22 0.11 10.32 -2.19
CA TRP A 22 0.33 8.88 -2.25
C TRP A 22 -0.95 8.12 -1.91
N LEU A 23 -1.67 8.55 -0.87
CA LEU A 23 -2.92 7.90 -0.48
C LEU A 23 -3.93 7.94 -1.61
N ASN A 24 -3.99 9.06 -2.32
CA ASN A 24 -4.93 9.21 -3.44
C ASN A 24 -4.57 8.29 -4.61
N HIS A 25 -3.30 8.00 -4.79
CA HIS A 25 -2.83 7.15 -5.88
C HIS A 25 -2.70 5.67 -5.49
N LEU A 26 -2.90 5.36 -4.22
CA LEU A 26 -2.65 4.00 -3.72
C LEU A 26 -3.46 2.93 -4.46
N PRO A 27 -4.76 3.13 -4.74
CA PRO A 27 -5.50 2.11 -5.50
C PRO A 27 -4.88 1.80 -6.84
N GLU A 28 -4.38 2.82 -7.54
CA GLU A 28 -3.73 2.62 -8.83
C GLU A 28 -2.40 1.90 -8.68
N LEU A 29 -1.66 2.23 -7.62
CA LEU A 29 -0.39 1.55 -7.36
C LEU A 29 -0.60 0.08 -7.07
N ILE A 30 -1.64 -0.25 -6.31
CA ILE A 30 -1.94 -1.64 -6.00
C ILE A 30 -2.31 -2.39 -7.28
N SER A 31 -3.16 -1.79 -8.13
CA SER A 31 -3.54 -2.41 -9.39
C SER A 31 -2.33 -2.64 -10.29
N GLU A 32 -1.42 -1.70 -10.29
CA GLU A 32 -0.20 -1.81 -11.09
C GLU A 32 0.65 -2.98 -10.59
N CYS A 33 0.79 -3.11 -9.28
CA CYS A 33 1.54 -4.22 -8.71
C CYS A 33 0.89 -5.56 -9.03
N GLU A 34 -0.44 -5.60 -8.96
CA GLU A 34 -1.17 -6.83 -9.28
C GLU A 34 -0.90 -7.25 -10.72
N ARG A 35 -0.89 -6.28 -11.62
CA ARG A 35 -0.65 -6.55 -13.03
C ARG A 35 0.78 -6.98 -13.27
N LEU A 36 1.74 -6.28 -12.67
CA LEU A 36 3.15 -6.55 -12.92
C LEU A 36 3.59 -7.91 -12.42
N TRP A 37 3.04 -8.34 -11.30
CA TRP A 37 3.46 -9.60 -10.68
C TRP A 37 2.42 -10.70 -10.78
N ALA A 38 1.32 -10.46 -11.49
CA ALA A 38 0.27 -11.46 -11.70
C ALA A 38 -0.21 -12.02 -10.35
N VAL A 39 -0.53 -11.12 -9.42
CA VAL A 39 -1.03 -11.49 -8.10
C VAL A 39 -2.32 -10.74 -7.84
N GLU A 40 -3.07 -11.23 -6.85
CA GLU A 40 -4.27 -10.58 -6.39
C GLU A 40 -4.05 -10.14 -4.95
N ALA A 41 -4.17 -8.84 -4.68
CA ALA A 41 -3.97 -8.31 -3.35
C ALA A 41 -5.22 -8.50 -2.50
N GLY A 42 -5.03 -8.91 -1.25
CA GLY A 42 -6.11 -9.04 -0.30
C GLY A 42 -6.27 -7.77 0.51
N HIS A 43 -6.99 -7.88 1.63
CA HIS A 43 -7.19 -6.75 2.53
C HIS A 43 -5.88 -6.40 3.22
N PRO A 44 -5.59 -5.12 3.39
CA PRO A 44 -4.35 -4.73 4.07
C PRO A 44 -4.37 -5.15 5.53
N PHE A 45 -3.18 -5.43 6.04
CA PHE A 45 -3.02 -5.73 7.45
C PHE A 45 -3.26 -4.47 8.27
N ALA A 46 -3.90 -4.62 9.42
CA ALA A 46 -4.15 -3.50 10.32
C ALA A 46 -2.91 -3.27 11.18
N THR A 47 -1.92 -2.61 10.62
CA THR A 47 -0.68 -2.35 11.33
C THR A 47 -0.48 -0.85 11.48
N LEU A 48 0.42 -0.46 12.38
CA LEU A 48 0.81 0.93 12.57
C LEU A 48 2.06 1.25 11.76
N SER A 49 2.20 0.62 10.65
CA SER A 49 3.35 0.79 9.77
C SER A 49 3.20 2.05 8.93
N TYR A 50 4.31 2.57 8.45
CA TYR A 50 4.31 3.67 7.48
C TYR A 50 4.17 3.17 6.06
N ASN A 51 3.93 1.88 5.88
CA ASN A 51 3.76 1.28 4.57
C ASN A 51 2.41 0.64 4.46
N TYR A 52 1.89 0.58 3.24
CA TYR A 52 0.73 -0.26 2.94
C TYR A 52 1.25 -1.70 2.86
N VAL A 53 0.67 -2.59 3.64
CA VAL A 53 1.09 -3.99 3.68
C VAL A 53 -0.14 -4.86 3.55
N ALA A 54 -0.14 -5.74 2.57
CA ALA A 54 -1.28 -6.61 2.32
C ALA A 54 -0.81 -7.98 1.83
N PRO A 55 -1.59 -9.03 2.11
CA PRO A 55 -1.30 -10.32 1.52
C PRO A 55 -1.61 -10.29 0.04
N ALA A 56 -0.91 -11.10 -0.74
CA ALA A 56 -1.15 -11.21 -2.16
C ALA A 56 -1.00 -12.67 -2.57
N THR A 57 -1.85 -13.11 -3.51
CA THR A 57 -1.87 -14.49 -3.94
C THR A 57 -1.64 -14.53 -5.44
N ALA A 58 -0.66 -15.32 -5.88
CA ALA A 58 -0.42 -15.52 -7.30
C ALA A 58 -1.40 -16.54 -7.85
N TYR A 59 -1.49 -16.60 -9.19
CA TYR A 59 -2.43 -17.51 -9.83
C TYR A 59 -2.12 -18.98 -9.57
N ASP A 60 -0.87 -19.30 -9.26
CA ASP A 60 -0.50 -20.68 -8.93
C ASP A 60 -0.71 -21.00 -7.45
N GLY A 61 -1.30 -20.07 -6.69
CA GLY A 61 -1.59 -20.30 -5.29
C GLY A 61 -0.51 -19.90 -4.32
N LYS A 62 0.64 -19.44 -4.81
CA LYS A 62 1.71 -18.98 -3.93
C LYS A 62 1.32 -17.69 -3.25
N GLU A 63 1.74 -17.55 -2.00
CA GLU A 63 1.39 -16.38 -1.21
C GLU A 63 2.59 -15.47 -1.02
N PHE A 64 2.32 -14.17 -1.11
CA PHE A 64 3.32 -13.13 -0.97
C PHE A 64 2.80 -12.05 -0.06
N VAL A 65 3.66 -11.12 0.31
CA VAL A 65 3.26 -9.92 1.03
C VAL A 65 3.61 -8.73 0.14
N LEU A 66 2.58 -7.92 -0.14
CA LEU A 66 2.75 -6.71 -0.94
C LEU A 66 3.01 -5.56 0.01
N LYS A 67 4.09 -4.82 -0.25
CA LYS A 67 4.48 -3.72 0.62
C LYS A 67 4.77 -2.51 -0.24
N ILE A 68 4.04 -1.41 0.01
CA ILE A 68 4.17 -0.19 -0.77
C ILE A 68 4.41 0.96 0.20
N GLY A 69 5.48 1.71 -0.01
CA GLY A 69 5.80 2.84 0.84
C GLY A 69 5.68 4.16 0.12
N VAL A 70 5.60 5.23 0.89
CA VAL A 70 5.59 6.59 0.33
C VAL A 70 6.98 6.88 -0.21
N PRO A 71 7.09 7.27 -1.51
CA PRO A 71 8.40 7.58 -2.04
C PRO A 71 8.96 8.82 -1.36
N ARG A 72 10.25 8.78 -1.07
CA ARG A 72 10.93 9.89 -0.45
C ARG A 72 12.10 10.27 -1.32
N SER A 73 12.23 11.55 -1.55
CA SER A 73 13.31 12.05 -2.40
C SER A 73 14.50 12.47 -1.57
N GLU A 74 14.76 11.79 -0.49
CA GLU A 74 15.91 12.12 0.28
C GLU A 74 17.09 11.29 -0.11
N LEU A 75 18.20 11.74 0.19
CA LEU A 75 19.41 11.06 -0.24
C LEU A 75 20.44 10.98 0.79
#